data_010a33db62bd6e7c00ed858471dd25d0
#
_entry.id   010a33db62bd6e7c00ed858471dd25d0
#
_cell.length_a   1.000
_cell.length_b   1.000
_cell.length_c   1.000
_cell.angle_alpha   90.00
_cell.angle_beta   90.00
_cell.angle_gamma   90.00
#
_symmetry.space_group_name_H-M   'P 1'
#
loop_
_entity.id
_entity.type
_entity.pdbx_description
1 polymer ?
#
loop_
_entity_poly.entity_id
_entity_poly.type
_entity_poly.pdbx_seq_one_letter_code
_entity_poly.pdbx_strand_id
1 'polypeptide(L)'
;MIGIRKQFSGVIAVDDVDFDVEYGEIHVLLGENGAGKSTLMKVLSGILKPDAGKIILEGNEVKMNSILEAQKHGISMIHQELNLCDNLTVAENIYLGLEETFNISRKSLFAKADELLSQLNFEIESRKKVKNLNASEKQLVSIAKALSRNAKILIMDEPTASITDHEVQRLFEIMRDLKKKNIGIVFISHRLDEVFAIADRVTVLRDGKKVGVGKIDEFDRDKIIQLMIGRKLSEMYPKSNVPSDEVIFEVKDFSIPGYVNPISFEVRRGEIFGISGLVGCGKSEVALGLFGAIRGTFKKIKLFDREISKLDSPLDALKMGIVMIPEDRKTLGLILDLSIAKNVIVANTDIVSTFGQINWRKANEVTQEFVDKLSIKTPSVKVPVKNLSGGNQQKVVVAKYLLKRPKLAIFVEPTRGIDVGAKVEIYKLINTLVQEGTGVIFISSELPEVVNLCDRVAVMHRGSMTALLERDEISQENIMKAAVGC
;
A
#
# COMPACT_ATOMS: atom_id res chain seq x y z
N MET A 1 -10.91 -11.92 -23.95
CA MET A 1 -12.11 -11.38 -23.29
C MET A 1 -12.61 -10.23 -24.16
N ILE A 2 -13.87 -10.19 -24.50
CA ILE A 2 -14.46 -9.17 -25.39
C ILE A 2 -15.72 -8.63 -24.74
N GLY A 3 -15.83 -7.31 -24.57
CA GLY A 3 -16.99 -6.61 -24.05
C GLY A 3 -17.42 -7.04 -22.65
N ILE A 4 -16.48 -7.39 -21.77
CA ILE A 4 -16.79 -7.89 -20.43
C ILE A 4 -17.42 -6.81 -19.58
N ARG A 5 -18.59 -7.13 -19.01
CA ARG A 5 -19.29 -6.31 -18.04
C ARG A 5 -19.58 -7.09 -16.76
N LYS A 6 -19.39 -6.43 -15.61
CA LYS A 6 -19.73 -6.98 -14.28
C LYS A 6 -20.22 -5.89 -13.35
N GLN A 7 -21.39 -6.13 -12.73
CA GLN A 7 -22.02 -5.21 -11.79
C GLN A 7 -22.29 -5.90 -10.45
N PHE A 8 -22.19 -5.16 -9.36
CA PHE A 8 -22.51 -5.60 -8.00
C PHE A 8 -23.41 -4.57 -7.31
N SER A 9 -24.58 -4.99 -6.84
CA SER A 9 -25.47 -4.14 -6.02
C SER A 9 -25.61 -2.69 -6.53
N GLY A 10 -25.72 -2.50 -7.86
CA GLY A 10 -25.87 -1.20 -8.50
C GLY A 10 -24.57 -0.51 -8.91
N VAL A 11 -23.41 -1.03 -8.53
CA VAL A 11 -22.09 -0.49 -8.93
C VAL A 11 -21.51 -1.32 -10.07
N ILE A 12 -21.19 -0.67 -11.19
CA ILE A 12 -20.54 -1.31 -12.33
C ILE A 12 -19.03 -1.38 -12.00
N ALA A 13 -18.52 -2.59 -11.79
CA ALA A 13 -17.12 -2.81 -11.47
C ALA A 13 -16.23 -2.99 -12.71
N VAL A 14 -16.81 -3.51 -13.81
CA VAL A 14 -16.17 -3.65 -15.12
C VAL A 14 -17.23 -3.30 -16.17
N ASP A 15 -16.91 -2.40 -17.10
CA ASP A 15 -17.85 -1.85 -18.08
C ASP A 15 -17.23 -1.92 -19.48
N ASP A 16 -17.71 -2.87 -20.30
CA ASP A 16 -17.31 -3.07 -21.70
C ASP A 16 -15.79 -3.16 -21.91
N VAL A 17 -15.16 -4.06 -21.18
CA VAL A 17 -13.69 -4.22 -21.21
C VAL A 17 -13.28 -5.36 -22.11
N ASP A 18 -12.43 -5.04 -23.10
CA ASP A 18 -11.65 -6.02 -23.86
C ASP A 18 -10.29 -6.21 -23.20
N PHE A 19 -9.89 -7.46 -23.03
CA PHE A 19 -8.57 -7.85 -22.50
C PHE A 19 -8.10 -9.12 -23.18
N ASP A 20 -6.84 -9.18 -23.53
CA ASP A 20 -6.22 -10.35 -24.16
C ASP A 20 -4.84 -10.63 -23.53
N VAL A 21 -4.35 -11.84 -23.68
CA VAL A 21 -3.01 -12.28 -23.28
C VAL A 21 -2.51 -13.33 -24.26
N GLU A 22 -1.24 -13.24 -24.61
CA GLU A 22 -0.55 -14.16 -25.51
C GLU A 22 0.25 -15.19 -24.71
N TYR A 23 0.49 -16.35 -25.33
CA TYR A 23 1.42 -17.33 -24.76
C TYR A 23 2.86 -16.79 -24.80
N GLY A 24 3.62 -17.01 -23.72
CA GLY A 24 4.98 -16.50 -23.65
C GLY A 24 5.06 -14.97 -23.50
N GLU A 25 4.02 -14.35 -22.95
CA GLU A 25 3.95 -12.93 -22.65
C GLU A 25 3.75 -12.69 -21.15
N ILE A 26 4.33 -11.60 -20.65
CA ILE A 26 3.98 -11.05 -19.36
C ILE A 26 3.14 -9.78 -19.62
N HIS A 27 1.83 -9.92 -19.53
CA HIS A 27 0.89 -8.84 -19.69
C HIS A 27 0.51 -8.26 -18.33
N VAL A 28 0.88 -7.03 -18.08
CA VAL A 28 0.57 -6.37 -16.81
C VAL A 28 -0.78 -5.66 -16.88
N LEU A 29 -1.62 -5.91 -15.90
CA LEU A 29 -2.91 -5.23 -15.72
C LEU A 29 -2.78 -4.18 -14.61
N LEU A 30 -2.79 -2.92 -14.99
CA LEU A 30 -2.64 -1.76 -14.13
C LEU A 30 -3.96 -1.05 -13.83
N GLY A 31 -3.98 -0.27 -12.78
CA GLY A 31 -5.08 0.61 -12.38
C GLY A 31 -5.10 0.83 -10.88
N GLU A 32 -5.86 1.82 -10.43
CA GLU A 32 -6.07 2.09 -9.01
C GLU A 32 -6.86 0.98 -8.30
N ASN A 33 -6.87 1.01 -6.97
CA ASN A 33 -7.74 0.13 -6.19
C ASN A 33 -9.21 0.46 -6.50
N GLY A 34 -9.99 -0.58 -6.83
CA GLY A 34 -11.36 -0.39 -7.30
C GLY A 34 -11.52 -0.18 -8.81
N ALA A 35 -10.44 -0.09 -9.61
CA ALA A 35 -10.50 0.05 -11.06
C ALA A 35 -11.06 -1.16 -11.82
N GLY A 36 -11.39 -2.26 -11.11
CA GLY A 36 -11.99 -3.46 -11.72
C GLY A 36 -11.00 -4.58 -12.05
N LYS A 37 -9.68 -4.44 -11.80
CA LYS A 37 -8.63 -5.43 -12.14
C LYS A 37 -8.94 -6.84 -11.62
N SER A 38 -9.05 -6.98 -10.30
CA SER A 38 -9.32 -8.28 -9.67
C SER A 38 -10.70 -8.82 -10.05
N THR A 39 -11.68 -7.95 -10.33
CA THR A 39 -13.00 -8.38 -10.84
C THR A 39 -12.88 -8.98 -12.23
N LEU A 40 -12.17 -8.33 -13.15
CA LEU A 40 -11.93 -8.83 -14.51
C LEU A 40 -11.20 -10.18 -14.48
N MET A 41 -10.19 -10.33 -13.63
CA MET A 41 -9.44 -11.58 -13.49
C MET A 41 -10.24 -12.69 -12.80
N LYS A 42 -11.11 -12.34 -11.85
CA LYS A 42 -12.07 -13.29 -11.26
C LYS A 42 -13.09 -13.78 -12.28
N VAL A 43 -13.44 -12.99 -13.28
CA VAL A 43 -14.25 -13.44 -14.42
C VAL A 43 -13.44 -14.42 -15.29
N LEU A 44 -12.18 -14.11 -15.61
CA LEU A 44 -11.31 -14.98 -16.41
C LEU A 44 -11.04 -16.32 -15.70
N SER A 45 -10.86 -16.31 -14.39
CA SER A 45 -10.62 -17.52 -13.58
C SER A 45 -11.88 -18.29 -13.19
N GLY A 46 -13.06 -17.90 -13.68
CA GLY A 46 -14.34 -18.59 -13.42
C GLY A 46 -14.89 -18.43 -12.00
N ILE A 47 -14.32 -17.55 -11.18
CA ILE A 47 -14.83 -17.22 -9.84
C ILE A 47 -16.11 -16.41 -9.94
N LEU A 48 -16.19 -15.52 -10.94
CA LEU A 48 -17.34 -14.67 -11.22
C LEU A 48 -17.84 -14.92 -12.63
N LYS A 49 -19.16 -14.94 -12.79
CA LYS A 49 -19.77 -14.94 -14.12
C LYS A 49 -19.90 -13.50 -14.62
N PRO A 50 -19.54 -13.19 -15.88
CA PRO A 50 -19.78 -11.91 -16.47
C PRO A 50 -21.30 -11.69 -16.64
N ASP A 51 -21.75 -10.44 -16.59
CA ASP A 51 -23.14 -10.07 -16.85
C ASP A 51 -23.35 -9.81 -18.36
N ALA A 52 -22.27 -9.45 -19.09
CA ALA A 52 -22.22 -9.37 -20.55
C ALA A 52 -20.78 -9.63 -21.05
N GLY A 53 -20.65 -9.85 -22.37
CA GLY A 53 -19.38 -10.16 -23.02
C GLY A 53 -19.08 -11.65 -23.12
N LYS A 54 -17.94 -11.99 -23.71
CA LYS A 54 -17.53 -13.37 -23.96
C LYS A 54 -16.04 -13.57 -23.75
N ILE A 55 -15.66 -14.82 -23.49
CA ILE A 55 -14.26 -15.26 -23.37
C ILE A 55 -13.97 -16.15 -24.57
N ILE A 56 -12.89 -15.86 -25.27
CA ILE A 56 -12.39 -16.63 -26.40
C ILE A 56 -11.03 -17.19 -26.00
N LEU A 57 -10.84 -18.50 -26.13
CA LEU A 57 -9.57 -19.18 -25.88
C LEU A 57 -9.20 -19.97 -27.16
N GLU A 58 -8.00 -19.66 -27.69
CA GLU A 58 -7.50 -20.32 -28.94
C GLU A 58 -8.53 -20.28 -30.11
N GLY A 59 -9.24 -19.13 -30.22
CA GLY A 59 -10.25 -18.90 -31.26
C GLY A 59 -11.65 -19.45 -30.95
N ASN A 60 -11.84 -20.20 -29.89
CA ASN A 60 -13.10 -20.78 -29.49
C ASN A 60 -13.76 -20.05 -28.34
N GLU A 61 -15.05 -19.78 -28.43
CA GLU A 61 -15.79 -19.19 -27.30
C GLU A 61 -15.94 -20.25 -26.19
N VAL A 62 -15.54 -19.88 -24.98
CA VAL A 62 -15.57 -20.75 -23.80
C VAL A 62 -16.37 -20.11 -22.68
N LYS A 63 -17.06 -20.92 -21.88
CA LYS A 63 -17.78 -20.46 -20.69
C LYS A 63 -16.99 -20.87 -19.46
N MET A 64 -16.67 -19.87 -18.63
CA MET A 64 -15.97 -20.07 -17.36
C MET A 64 -16.97 -19.96 -16.20
N ASN A 65 -17.68 -21.08 -15.93
CA ASN A 65 -18.72 -21.07 -14.87
C ASN A 65 -18.19 -21.48 -13.49
N SER A 66 -16.96 -21.98 -13.43
CA SER A 66 -16.30 -22.39 -12.19
C SER A 66 -14.78 -22.35 -12.34
N ILE A 67 -14.09 -22.32 -11.20
CA ILE A 67 -12.60 -22.39 -11.13
C ILE A 67 -12.11 -23.70 -11.80
N LEU A 68 -12.83 -24.80 -11.61
CA LEU A 68 -12.45 -26.09 -12.21
C LEU A 68 -12.54 -26.08 -13.75
N GLU A 69 -13.52 -25.36 -14.31
CA GLU A 69 -13.60 -25.19 -15.78
C GLU A 69 -12.44 -24.34 -16.29
N ALA A 70 -12.12 -23.22 -15.63
CA ALA A 70 -10.97 -22.39 -15.99
C ALA A 70 -9.66 -23.22 -15.94
N GLN A 71 -9.47 -24.01 -14.89
CA GLN A 71 -8.31 -24.90 -14.75
C GLN A 71 -8.23 -25.97 -15.84
N LYS A 72 -9.37 -26.56 -16.24
CA LYS A 72 -9.41 -27.50 -17.38
C LYS A 72 -8.97 -26.82 -18.70
N HIS A 73 -9.23 -25.54 -18.84
CA HIS A 73 -8.77 -24.73 -19.97
C HIS A 73 -7.34 -24.20 -19.80
N GLY A 74 -6.63 -24.61 -18.75
CA GLY A 74 -5.25 -24.21 -18.49
C GLY A 74 -5.12 -22.80 -17.91
N ILE A 75 -6.17 -22.24 -17.28
CA ILE A 75 -6.13 -20.93 -16.62
C ILE A 75 -6.09 -21.15 -15.11
N SER A 76 -5.04 -20.64 -14.45
CA SER A 76 -4.88 -20.70 -13.00
C SER A 76 -4.64 -19.31 -12.41
N MET A 77 -5.18 -19.07 -11.21
CA MET A 77 -5.03 -17.78 -10.51
C MET A 77 -4.36 -17.97 -9.16
N ILE A 78 -3.34 -17.17 -8.91
CA ILE A 78 -2.71 -16.98 -7.61
C ILE A 78 -3.31 -15.71 -7.02
N HIS A 79 -3.96 -15.85 -5.86
CA HIS A 79 -4.62 -14.76 -5.15
C HIS A 79 -3.62 -13.97 -4.31
N GLN A 80 -3.96 -12.74 -4.00
CA GLN A 80 -3.21 -11.86 -3.09
C GLN A 80 -3.01 -12.51 -1.70
N GLU A 81 -4.04 -13.16 -1.16
CA GLU A 81 -3.91 -14.03 0.01
C GLU A 81 -3.63 -15.46 -0.47
N LEU A 82 -2.49 -16.01 -0.03
CA LEU A 82 -2.08 -17.36 -0.43
C LEU A 82 -3.00 -18.39 0.19
N ASN A 83 -3.84 -19.02 -0.63
CA ASN A 83 -4.77 -20.07 -0.21
C ASN A 83 -4.03 -21.40 0.00
N LEU A 84 -3.15 -21.45 1.00
CA LEU A 84 -2.40 -22.62 1.42
C LEU A 84 -2.86 -23.13 2.79
N CYS A 85 -2.86 -24.43 2.95
CA CYS A 85 -3.18 -25.08 4.21
C CYS A 85 -1.90 -25.19 5.06
N ASP A 86 -1.76 -24.38 6.11
CA ASP A 86 -0.57 -24.28 6.95
C ASP A 86 -0.14 -25.62 7.59
N ASN A 87 -1.10 -26.48 7.93
CA ASN A 87 -0.85 -27.76 8.59
C ASN A 87 -0.47 -28.90 7.63
N LEU A 88 -0.66 -28.72 6.34
CA LEU A 88 -0.29 -29.67 5.29
C LEU A 88 1.16 -29.44 4.84
N THR A 89 1.77 -30.48 4.27
CA THR A 89 3.07 -30.39 3.63
C THR A 89 3.00 -29.63 2.30
N VAL A 90 4.15 -29.24 1.77
CA VAL A 90 4.28 -28.63 0.45
C VAL A 90 3.66 -29.51 -0.62
N ALA A 91 4.01 -30.80 -0.65
CA ALA A 91 3.44 -31.75 -1.61
C ALA A 91 1.91 -31.88 -1.52
N GLU A 92 1.38 -31.99 -0.29
CA GLU A 92 -0.06 -32.06 -0.06
C GLU A 92 -0.76 -30.76 -0.51
N ASN A 93 -0.16 -29.58 -0.33
CA ASN A 93 -0.70 -28.33 -0.83
C ASN A 93 -0.69 -28.21 -2.36
N ILE A 94 0.39 -28.65 -3.01
CA ILE A 94 0.55 -28.61 -4.48
C ILE A 94 -0.55 -29.43 -5.14
N TYR A 95 -0.76 -30.65 -4.68
CA TYR A 95 -1.69 -31.61 -5.30
C TYR A 95 -3.07 -31.66 -4.65
N LEU A 96 -3.36 -30.78 -3.71
CA LEU A 96 -4.67 -30.70 -3.05
C LEU A 96 -5.81 -30.54 -4.09
N GLY A 97 -6.75 -31.52 -4.10
CA GLY A 97 -7.87 -31.56 -5.04
C GLY A 97 -7.52 -32.06 -6.44
N LEU A 98 -6.37 -32.74 -6.59
CA LEU A 98 -5.97 -33.48 -7.80
C LEU A 98 -5.86 -34.99 -7.53
N GLU A 99 -6.45 -35.46 -6.43
CA GLU A 99 -6.44 -36.85 -6.06
C GLU A 99 -7.35 -37.68 -6.99
N GLU A 100 -6.75 -38.58 -7.76
CA GLU A 100 -7.46 -39.45 -8.70
C GLU A 100 -8.07 -40.69 -8.01
N THR A 101 -7.61 -41.05 -6.80
CA THR A 101 -8.05 -42.24 -6.05
C THR A 101 -8.08 -42.02 -4.56
N PHE A 102 -8.93 -42.80 -3.86
CA PHE A 102 -9.03 -42.79 -2.38
C PHE A 102 -7.74 -43.24 -1.66
N ASN A 103 -6.83 -43.95 -2.35
CA ASN A 103 -5.56 -44.44 -1.81
C ASN A 103 -4.38 -43.77 -2.47
N ILE A 104 -4.03 -42.56 -2.01
CA ILE A 104 -2.83 -41.86 -2.46
C ILE A 104 -1.61 -42.42 -1.74
N SER A 105 -0.69 -43.02 -2.48
CA SER A 105 0.63 -43.35 -1.95
C SER A 105 1.39 -42.07 -1.64
N ARG A 106 1.60 -41.80 -0.35
CA ARG A 106 2.41 -40.64 0.10
C ARG A 106 3.78 -40.61 -0.58
N LYS A 107 4.38 -41.77 -0.85
CA LYS A 107 5.66 -41.86 -1.53
C LYS A 107 5.58 -41.33 -2.98
N SER A 108 4.49 -41.68 -3.71
CA SER A 108 4.26 -41.15 -5.05
C SER A 108 3.94 -39.67 -5.06
N LEU A 109 3.19 -39.17 -4.08
CA LEU A 109 2.87 -37.74 -3.94
C LEU A 109 4.15 -36.89 -3.75
N PHE A 110 5.03 -37.31 -2.83
CA PHE A 110 6.28 -36.62 -2.61
C PHE A 110 7.21 -36.67 -3.83
N ALA A 111 7.30 -37.83 -4.51
CA ALA A 111 8.12 -37.96 -5.70
C ALA A 111 7.65 -37.03 -6.84
N LYS A 112 6.34 -36.97 -7.10
CA LYS A 112 5.76 -36.03 -8.07
C LYS A 112 6.02 -34.55 -7.68
N ALA A 113 5.93 -34.21 -6.39
CA ALA A 113 6.20 -32.86 -5.92
C ALA A 113 7.68 -32.51 -6.06
N ASP A 114 8.60 -33.41 -5.67
CA ASP A 114 10.03 -33.22 -5.81
C ASP A 114 10.44 -33.02 -7.27
N GLU A 115 9.83 -33.79 -8.19
CA GLU A 115 10.03 -33.65 -9.64
C GLU A 115 9.57 -32.26 -10.15
N LEU A 116 8.34 -31.84 -9.79
CA LEU A 116 7.80 -30.54 -10.19
C LEU A 116 8.65 -29.37 -9.63
N LEU A 117 9.01 -29.42 -8.36
CA LEU A 117 9.83 -28.41 -7.72
C LEU A 117 11.22 -28.32 -8.37
N SER A 118 11.82 -29.47 -8.71
CA SER A 118 13.10 -29.53 -9.45
C SER A 118 12.99 -28.93 -10.85
N GLN A 119 11.91 -29.25 -11.60
CA GLN A 119 11.66 -28.69 -12.94
C GLN A 119 11.49 -27.15 -12.92
N LEU A 120 11.02 -26.60 -11.78
CA LEU A 120 10.82 -25.17 -11.56
C LEU A 120 12.07 -24.50 -10.95
N ASN A 121 13.11 -25.27 -10.61
CA ASN A 121 14.28 -24.78 -9.85
C ASN A 121 13.91 -24.17 -8.49
N PHE A 122 12.90 -24.74 -7.80
CA PHE A 122 12.50 -24.31 -6.48
C PHE A 122 13.18 -25.14 -5.40
N GLU A 123 14.04 -24.50 -4.61
CA GLU A 123 14.77 -25.13 -3.49
C GLU A 123 13.89 -25.23 -2.24
N ILE A 124 12.82 -26.06 -2.32
CA ILE A 124 11.87 -26.27 -1.22
C ILE A 124 11.68 -27.76 -1.00
N GLU A 125 11.78 -28.21 0.24
CA GLU A 125 11.51 -29.61 0.62
C GLU A 125 10.02 -29.93 0.53
N SER A 126 9.63 -30.90 -0.28
CA SER A 126 8.23 -31.29 -0.46
C SER A 126 7.55 -31.78 0.83
N ARG A 127 8.33 -32.26 1.81
CA ARG A 127 7.85 -32.79 3.11
C ARG A 127 7.70 -31.72 4.19
N LYS A 128 8.27 -30.52 3.99
CA LYS A 128 8.17 -29.42 4.95
C LYS A 128 6.70 -28.93 5.06
N LYS A 129 6.22 -28.65 6.27
CA LYS A 129 4.88 -28.09 6.48
C LYS A 129 4.87 -26.62 6.08
N VAL A 130 3.79 -26.17 5.43
CA VAL A 130 3.66 -24.81 4.91
C VAL A 130 3.75 -23.74 6.01
N LYS A 131 3.30 -24.02 7.24
CA LYS A 131 3.46 -23.11 8.38
C LYS A 131 4.91 -22.78 8.73
N ASN A 132 5.87 -23.61 8.35
CA ASN A 132 7.30 -23.44 8.61
C ASN A 132 8.04 -22.75 7.45
N LEU A 133 7.31 -22.33 6.41
CA LEU A 133 7.82 -21.61 5.26
C LEU A 133 7.78 -20.10 5.51
N ASN A 134 8.75 -19.38 4.95
CA ASN A 134 8.69 -17.92 4.86
C ASN A 134 7.71 -17.47 3.76
N ALA A 135 7.46 -16.17 3.64
CA ALA A 135 6.50 -15.62 2.69
C ALA A 135 6.85 -15.95 1.22
N SER A 136 8.13 -15.87 0.87
CA SER A 136 8.64 -16.18 -0.47
C SER A 136 8.47 -17.67 -0.79
N GLU A 137 8.86 -18.57 0.11
CA GLU A 137 8.67 -20.02 -0.07
C GLU A 137 7.17 -20.36 -0.25
N LYS A 138 6.27 -19.73 0.53
CA LYS A 138 4.82 -19.89 0.36
C LYS A 138 4.34 -19.44 -1.03
N GLN A 139 4.91 -18.34 -1.54
CA GLN A 139 4.62 -17.87 -2.90
C GLN A 139 5.03 -18.90 -3.96
N LEU A 140 6.22 -19.47 -3.84
CA LEU A 140 6.71 -20.51 -4.74
C LEU A 140 5.82 -21.77 -4.71
N VAL A 141 5.35 -22.17 -3.53
CA VAL A 141 4.39 -23.29 -3.39
C VAL A 141 3.07 -22.98 -4.11
N SER A 142 2.58 -21.74 -4.04
CA SER A 142 1.37 -21.33 -4.76
C SER A 142 1.56 -21.37 -6.28
N ILE A 143 2.73 -20.98 -6.77
CA ILE A 143 3.09 -21.08 -8.20
C ILE A 143 3.15 -22.56 -8.61
N ALA A 144 3.85 -23.39 -7.85
CA ALA A 144 3.92 -24.83 -8.12
C ALA A 144 2.54 -25.48 -8.13
N LYS A 145 1.66 -25.12 -7.19
CA LYS A 145 0.25 -25.54 -7.15
C LYS A 145 -0.53 -25.15 -8.40
N ALA A 146 -0.35 -23.92 -8.90
CA ALA A 146 -1.00 -23.47 -10.12
C ALA A 146 -0.50 -24.26 -11.36
N LEU A 147 0.82 -24.49 -11.43
CA LEU A 147 1.46 -25.19 -12.55
C LEU A 147 1.23 -26.72 -12.53
N SER A 148 1.01 -27.33 -11.36
CA SER A 148 0.65 -28.76 -11.27
C SER A 148 -0.64 -29.11 -12.01
N ARG A 149 -1.43 -28.10 -12.37
CA ARG A 149 -2.69 -28.20 -13.12
C ARG A 149 -2.53 -27.91 -14.61
N ASN A 150 -1.31 -28.01 -15.15
CA ASN A 150 -0.97 -27.73 -16.55
C ASN A 150 -1.41 -26.31 -16.98
N ALA A 151 -1.19 -25.32 -16.14
CA ALA A 151 -1.54 -23.94 -16.45
C ALA A 151 -0.78 -23.45 -17.69
N LYS A 152 -1.51 -22.97 -18.69
CA LYS A 152 -1.01 -22.27 -19.88
C LYS A 152 -1.06 -20.75 -19.67
N ILE A 153 -2.01 -20.28 -18.86
CA ILE A 153 -2.19 -18.88 -18.46
C ILE A 153 -2.18 -18.80 -16.94
N LEU A 154 -1.27 -18.01 -16.39
CA LEU A 154 -1.11 -17.80 -14.95
C LEU A 154 -1.46 -16.37 -14.58
N ILE A 155 -2.50 -16.21 -13.78
CA ILE A 155 -2.91 -14.90 -13.24
C ILE A 155 -2.28 -14.74 -11.86
N MET A 156 -1.58 -13.64 -11.63
CA MET A 156 -0.95 -13.29 -10.36
C MET A 156 -1.54 -11.95 -9.86
N ASP A 157 -2.32 -12.00 -8.79
CA ASP A 157 -2.99 -10.82 -8.21
C ASP A 157 -2.14 -10.25 -7.04
N GLU A 158 -1.41 -9.17 -7.30
CA GLU A 158 -0.50 -8.48 -6.36
C GLU A 158 0.46 -9.41 -5.58
N PRO A 159 1.21 -10.31 -6.25
CA PRO A 159 2.00 -11.33 -5.57
C PRO A 159 3.20 -10.77 -4.79
N THR A 160 3.52 -9.50 -4.93
CA THR A 160 4.68 -8.81 -4.33
C THR A 160 4.33 -8.05 -3.05
N ALA A 161 3.04 -7.99 -2.67
CA ALA A 161 2.57 -7.15 -1.56
C ALA A 161 3.17 -7.50 -0.18
N SER A 162 3.63 -8.75 0.02
CA SER A 162 4.11 -9.26 1.32
C SER A 162 5.54 -9.79 1.30
N ILE A 163 6.31 -9.51 0.25
CA ILE A 163 7.69 -10.01 0.09
C ILE A 163 8.69 -8.84 -0.03
N THR A 164 9.95 -9.10 0.29
CA THR A 164 11.05 -8.13 0.22
C THR A 164 11.48 -7.86 -1.22
N ASP A 165 12.18 -6.74 -1.46
CA ASP A 165 12.65 -6.38 -2.82
C ASP A 165 13.59 -7.45 -3.41
N HIS A 166 14.41 -8.12 -2.60
CA HIS A 166 15.24 -9.25 -3.04
C HIS A 166 14.38 -10.44 -3.51
N GLU A 167 13.31 -10.73 -2.79
CA GLU A 167 12.37 -11.81 -3.14
C GLU A 167 11.54 -11.45 -4.39
N VAL A 168 11.24 -10.16 -4.60
CA VAL A 168 10.60 -9.67 -5.83
C VAL A 168 11.47 -9.96 -7.05
N GLN A 169 12.78 -9.70 -6.98
CA GLN A 169 13.69 -10.01 -8.09
C GLN A 169 13.71 -11.49 -8.43
N ARG A 170 13.74 -12.36 -7.40
CA ARG A 170 13.65 -13.82 -7.60
C ARG A 170 12.32 -14.23 -8.26
N LEU A 171 11.20 -13.63 -7.85
CA LEU A 171 9.90 -13.86 -8.50
C LEU A 171 9.93 -13.46 -9.98
N PHE A 172 10.56 -12.34 -10.31
CA PHE A 172 10.69 -11.88 -11.70
C PHE A 172 11.55 -12.82 -12.55
N GLU A 173 12.61 -13.40 -12.00
CA GLU A 173 13.40 -14.42 -12.68
C GLU A 173 12.53 -15.65 -13.01
N ILE A 174 11.74 -16.12 -12.06
CA ILE A 174 10.81 -17.22 -12.24
C ILE A 174 9.77 -16.90 -13.32
N MET A 175 9.19 -15.70 -13.30
CA MET A 175 8.23 -15.26 -14.32
C MET A 175 8.86 -15.25 -15.72
N ARG A 176 10.11 -14.77 -15.85
CA ARG A 176 10.84 -14.81 -17.13
C ARG A 176 11.09 -16.25 -17.62
N ASP A 177 11.37 -17.18 -16.70
CA ASP A 177 11.57 -18.60 -17.07
C ASP A 177 10.25 -19.28 -17.44
N LEU A 178 9.15 -18.97 -16.77
CA LEU A 178 7.82 -19.43 -17.15
C LEU A 178 7.40 -18.90 -18.53
N LYS A 179 7.69 -17.63 -18.81
CA LYS A 179 7.50 -17.01 -20.13
C LYS A 179 8.26 -17.78 -21.22
N LYS A 180 9.55 -18.14 -20.99
CA LYS A 180 10.34 -18.95 -21.92
C LYS A 180 9.73 -20.35 -22.17
N LYS A 181 8.99 -20.87 -21.20
CA LYS A 181 8.22 -22.12 -21.30
C LYS A 181 6.86 -21.93 -21.98
N ASN A 182 6.65 -20.80 -22.64
CA ASN A 182 5.42 -20.45 -23.37
C ASN A 182 4.16 -20.34 -22.48
N ILE A 183 4.33 -19.99 -21.22
CA ILE A 183 3.21 -19.69 -20.30
C ILE A 183 2.88 -18.20 -20.43
N GLY A 184 1.61 -17.86 -20.70
CA GLY A 184 1.11 -16.49 -20.65
C GLY A 184 0.90 -16.08 -19.19
N ILE A 185 1.42 -14.91 -18.80
CA ILE A 185 1.32 -14.42 -17.43
C ILE A 185 0.54 -13.11 -17.42
N VAL A 186 -0.54 -13.07 -16.63
CA VAL A 186 -1.23 -11.82 -16.30
C VAL A 186 -0.79 -11.40 -14.92
N PHE A 187 -0.05 -10.31 -14.84
CA PHE A 187 0.51 -9.79 -13.60
C PHE A 187 -0.23 -8.51 -13.19
N ILE A 188 -0.89 -8.54 -12.02
CA ILE A 188 -1.55 -7.36 -11.47
C ILE A 188 -0.61 -6.71 -10.46
N SER A 189 -0.28 -5.44 -10.69
CA SER A 189 0.46 -4.62 -9.75
C SER A 189 -0.04 -3.16 -9.80
N HIS A 190 0.23 -2.43 -8.74
CA HIS A 190 0.07 -0.99 -8.67
C HIS A 190 1.43 -0.28 -8.50
N ARG A 191 2.54 -1.04 -8.46
CA ARG A 191 3.92 -0.53 -8.32
C ARG A 191 4.57 -0.39 -9.69
N LEU A 192 4.78 0.85 -10.11
CA LEU A 192 5.33 1.14 -11.45
C LEU A 192 6.73 0.56 -11.66
N ASP A 193 7.59 0.52 -10.62
CA ASP A 193 8.92 -0.07 -10.73
C ASP A 193 8.86 -1.54 -11.13
N GLU A 194 7.91 -2.28 -10.59
CA GLU A 194 7.66 -3.69 -10.95
C GLU A 194 7.23 -3.82 -12.42
N VAL A 195 6.33 -2.93 -12.84
CA VAL A 195 5.80 -2.93 -14.21
C VAL A 195 6.90 -2.74 -15.23
N PHE A 196 7.73 -1.69 -15.06
CA PHE A 196 8.84 -1.41 -15.97
C PHE A 196 9.95 -2.46 -15.93
N ALA A 197 10.06 -3.24 -14.83
CA ALA A 197 11.06 -4.30 -14.70
C ALA A 197 10.68 -5.60 -15.42
N ILE A 198 9.37 -5.88 -15.62
CA ILE A 198 8.93 -7.22 -16.03
C ILE A 198 7.92 -7.25 -17.20
N ALA A 199 7.18 -6.18 -17.47
CA ALA A 199 6.12 -6.17 -18.46
C ALA A 199 6.63 -6.24 -19.90
N ASP A 200 5.95 -7.01 -20.75
CA ASP A 200 6.05 -6.88 -22.19
C ASP A 200 4.98 -5.91 -22.71
N ARG A 201 3.78 -6.06 -22.20
CA ARG A 201 2.60 -5.27 -22.56
C ARG A 201 1.83 -4.87 -21.32
N VAL A 202 1.16 -3.75 -21.39
CA VAL A 202 0.41 -3.17 -20.28
C VAL A 202 -1.01 -2.84 -20.73
N THR A 203 -2.00 -3.21 -19.91
CA THR A 203 -3.37 -2.69 -20.01
C THR A 203 -3.67 -1.89 -18.76
N VAL A 204 -4.17 -0.66 -18.93
CA VAL A 204 -4.55 0.22 -17.83
C VAL A 204 -6.07 0.28 -17.71
N LEU A 205 -6.57 -0.04 -16.51
CA LEU A 205 -8.00 0.11 -16.16
C LEU A 205 -8.18 1.34 -15.25
N ARG A 206 -9.26 2.07 -15.47
CA ARG A 206 -9.72 3.16 -14.62
C ARG A 206 -11.24 3.18 -14.60
N ASP A 207 -11.85 3.24 -13.39
CA ASP A 207 -13.29 3.29 -13.17
C ASP A 207 -14.05 2.19 -13.94
N GLY A 208 -13.50 0.98 -13.95
CA GLY A 208 -14.09 -0.19 -14.62
C GLY A 208 -13.89 -0.23 -16.13
N LYS A 209 -13.16 0.70 -16.75
CA LYS A 209 -12.97 0.81 -18.20
C LYS A 209 -11.48 0.66 -18.58
N LYS A 210 -11.22 0.13 -19.78
CA LYS A 210 -9.89 0.14 -20.38
C LYS A 210 -9.58 1.54 -20.93
N VAL A 211 -8.53 2.17 -20.40
CA VAL A 211 -8.11 3.54 -20.79
C VAL A 211 -6.78 3.56 -21.55
N GLY A 212 -6.06 2.44 -21.59
CA GLY A 212 -4.81 2.33 -22.36
C GLY A 212 -4.39 0.87 -22.50
N VAL A 213 -3.74 0.55 -23.62
CA VAL A 213 -3.09 -0.74 -23.88
C VAL A 213 -1.93 -0.49 -24.87
N GLY A 214 -0.82 -1.20 -24.68
CA GLY A 214 0.35 -1.13 -25.58
C GLY A 214 1.55 -1.86 -24.99
N LYS A 215 2.65 -1.91 -25.73
CA LYS A 215 3.93 -2.43 -25.26
C LYS A 215 4.52 -1.47 -24.22
N ILE A 216 5.28 -2.02 -23.26
CA ILE A 216 5.82 -1.22 -22.16
C ILE A 216 6.76 -0.11 -22.64
N ASP A 217 7.49 -0.31 -23.73
CA ASP A 217 8.39 0.66 -24.35
C ASP A 217 7.66 1.85 -25.00
N GLU A 218 6.35 1.75 -25.24
CA GLU A 218 5.49 2.85 -25.74
C GLU A 218 5.03 3.80 -24.61
N PHE A 219 5.32 3.45 -23.35
CA PHE A 219 4.88 4.18 -22.17
C PHE A 219 6.08 4.69 -21.36
N ASP A 220 6.02 5.95 -20.98
CA ASP A 220 6.78 6.47 -19.86
C ASP A 220 5.97 6.42 -18.55
N ARG A 221 6.64 6.68 -17.42
CA ARG A 221 5.99 6.67 -16.10
C ARG A 221 4.84 7.67 -16.01
N ASP A 222 5.03 8.86 -16.58
CA ASP A 222 4.08 9.95 -16.50
C ASP A 222 2.80 9.62 -17.28
N LYS A 223 2.91 9.00 -18.44
CA LYS A 223 1.79 8.55 -19.26
C LYS A 223 1.00 7.45 -18.58
N ILE A 224 1.67 6.46 -17.94
CA ILE A 224 0.98 5.42 -17.17
C ILE A 224 0.23 6.04 -15.99
N ILE A 225 0.87 6.91 -15.22
CA ILE A 225 0.26 7.62 -14.10
C ILE A 225 -0.95 8.42 -14.58
N GLN A 226 -0.80 9.16 -15.67
CA GLN A 226 -1.89 9.93 -16.25
C GLN A 226 -3.08 9.06 -16.66
N LEU A 227 -2.83 7.90 -17.26
CA LEU A 227 -3.88 6.94 -17.62
C LEU A 227 -4.57 6.38 -16.37
N MET A 228 -3.80 6.00 -15.34
CA MET A 228 -4.34 5.43 -14.11
C MET A 228 -5.22 6.43 -13.35
N ILE A 229 -4.76 7.67 -13.20
CA ILE A 229 -5.40 8.71 -12.36
C ILE A 229 -6.33 9.61 -13.18
N GLY A 230 -6.08 9.77 -14.48
CA GLY A 230 -6.78 10.71 -15.35
C GLY A 230 -6.30 12.16 -15.25
N ARG A 231 -5.15 12.41 -14.58
CA ARG A 231 -4.56 13.74 -14.35
C ARG A 231 -3.07 13.72 -14.67
N LYS A 232 -2.48 14.90 -14.92
CA LYS A 232 -1.03 15.03 -15.17
C LYS A 232 -0.23 14.83 -13.88
N LEU A 233 1.01 14.38 -13.99
CA LEU A 233 1.93 14.17 -12.85
C LEU A 233 2.17 15.45 -12.05
N SER A 234 2.19 16.62 -12.69
CA SER A 234 2.28 17.93 -12.01
C SER A 234 1.11 18.18 -11.03
N GLU A 235 -0.01 17.49 -11.22
CA GLU A 235 -1.16 17.55 -10.30
C GLU A 235 -1.07 16.48 -9.20
N MET A 236 -0.10 15.55 -9.28
CA MET A 236 0.08 14.47 -8.30
C MET A 236 0.67 14.97 -6.99
N TYR A 237 1.63 15.90 -7.07
CA TYR A 237 2.25 16.52 -5.90
C TYR A 237 1.86 18.00 -5.83
N PRO A 238 0.62 18.31 -5.44
CA PRO A 238 0.19 19.69 -5.33
C PRO A 238 1.01 20.35 -4.23
N LYS A 239 1.88 21.29 -4.62
CA LYS A 239 2.66 22.11 -3.71
C LYS A 239 2.26 23.56 -3.90
N SER A 240 1.69 24.16 -2.86
CA SER A 240 1.17 25.53 -2.90
C SER A 240 1.52 26.32 -1.63
N ASN A 241 2.31 25.72 -0.75
CA ASN A 241 2.79 26.37 0.46
C ASN A 241 3.98 27.29 0.16
N VAL A 242 4.11 28.32 1.00
CA VAL A 242 5.24 29.26 0.99
C VAL A 242 5.79 29.32 2.40
N PRO A 243 6.97 28.74 2.66
CA PRO A 243 7.63 28.81 3.96
C PRO A 243 7.95 30.27 4.35
N SER A 244 7.84 30.58 5.64
CA SER A 244 8.31 31.85 6.22
C SER A 244 9.54 31.59 7.08
N ASP A 245 10.21 32.66 7.54
CA ASP A 245 11.36 32.52 8.43
C ASP A 245 10.96 32.32 9.91
N GLU A 246 9.65 32.36 10.23
CA GLU A 246 9.17 32.18 11.60
C GLU A 246 9.28 30.71 12.03
N VAL A 247 10.15 30.42 13.00
CA VAL A 247 10.30 29.09 13.60
C VAL A 247 9.14 28.84 14.55
N ILE A 248 8.35 27.80 14.24
CA ILE A 248 7.19 27.40 15.06
C ILE A 248 7.45 26.17 15.92
N PHE A 249 8.45 25.37 15.56
CA PHE A 249 8.87 24.20 16.34
C PHE A 249 10.40 24.09 16.32
N GLU A 250 11.01 23.96 17.49
CA GLU A 250 12.45 23.83 17.66
C GLU A 250 12.77 22.64 18.55
N VAL A 251 13.71 21.82 18.13
CA VAL A 251 14.21 20.66 18.87
C VAL A 251 15.72 20.75 18.98
N LYS A 252 16.27 20.65 20.22
CA LYS A 252 17.72 20.61 20.49
C LYS A 252 18.10 19.36 21.25
N ASP A 253 19.12 18.67 20.74
CA ASP A 253 19.75 17.49 21.34
C ASP A 253 18.71 16.41 21.72
N PHE A 254 17.76 16.18 20.82
CA PHE A 254 16.77 15.11 20.98
C PHE A 254 17.39 13.77 20.68
N SER A 255 17.25 12.82 21.62
CA SER A 255 17.79 11.47 21.45
C SER A 255 16.87 10.40 22.04
N ILE A 256 17.00 9.19 21.55
CA ILE A 256 16.31 7.98 22.04
C ILE A 256 17.36 6.90 22.23
N PRO A 257 17.62 6.44 23.47
CA PRO A 257 18.65 5.43 23.74
C PRO A 257 18.50 4.19 22.87
N GLY A 258 19.57 3.83 22.18
CA GLY A 258 19.63 2.65 21.28
C GLY A 258 19.03 2.84 19.88
N TYR A 259 18.37 3.98 19.59
CA TYR A 259 17.71 4.25 18.31
C TYR A 259 18.15 5.54 17.63
N VAL A 260 18.18 6.64 18.39
CA VAL A 260 18.46 7.98 17.83
C VAL A 260 19.51 8.67 18.66
N ASN A 261 20.62 9.04 18.02
CA ASN A 261 21.67 9.90 18.58
C ASN A 261 21.15 11.35 18.70
N PRO A 262 21.81 12.24 19.48
CA PRO A 262 21.36 13.61 19.60
C PRO A 262 21.19 14.32 18.24
N ILE A 263 19.97 14.72 17.91
CA ILE A 263 19.62 15.48 16.71
C ILE A 263 19.00 16.82 17.10
N SER A 264 19.20 17.82 16.24
CA SER A 264 18.63 19.16 16.41
C SER A 264 18.11 19.67 15.08
N PHE A 265 16.89 20.18 15.07
CA PHE A 265 16.26 20.77 13.89
C PHE A 265 15.14 21.75 14.29
N GLU A 266 14.67 22.50 13.31
CA GLU A 266 13.55 23.43 13.45
C GLU A 266 12.56 23.25 12.32
N VAL A 267 11.31 23.58 12.56
CA VAL A 267 10.24 23.64 11.57
C VAL A 267 9.70 25.06 11.50
N ARG A 268 9.60 25.61 10.29
CA ARG A 268 9.14 26.99 10.06
C ARG A 268 7.63 27.00 9.75
N ARG A 269 7.02 28.17 9.91
CA ARG A 269 5.62 28.38 9.54
C ARG A 269 5.45 28.22 8.02
N GLY A 270 4.46 27.48 7.60
CA GLY A 270 4.20 27.26 6.17
C GLY A 270 5.15 26.27 5.50
N GLU A 271 5.99 25.54 6.29
CA GLU A 271 6.96 24.58 5.82
C GLU A 271 6.46 23.14 5.94
N ILE A 272 6.78 22.31 4.95
CA ILE A 272 6.74 20.86 5.06
C ILE A 272 8.18 20.39 5.29
N PHE A 273 8.51 20.09 6.53
CA PHE A 273 9.83 19.59 6.92
C PHE A 273 9.90 18.07 6.75
N GLY A 274 10.76 17.61 5.84
CA GLY A 274 10.96 16.18 5.55
C GLY A 274 11.94 15.53 6.52
N ILE A 275 11.68 14.25 6.90
CA ILE A 275 12.68 13.37 7.48
C ILE A 275 12.73 12.12 6.61
N SER A 276 13.90 11.82 6.03
CA SER A 276 14.10 10.70 5.12
C SER A 276 15.33 9.88 5.48
N GLY A 277 15.48 8.71 4.88
CA GLY A 277 16.59 7.78 5.11
C GLY A 277 16.16 6.33 4.91
N LEU A 278 17.12 5.41 4.95
CA LEU A 278 16.88 3.98 4.75
C LEU A 278 15.98 3.40 5.86
N VAL A 279 15.38 2.24 5.59
CA VAL A 279 14.60 1.49 6.59
C VAL A 279 15.49 1.16 7.79
N GLY A 280 14.99 1.43 9.01
CA GLY A 280 15.73 1.21 10.25
C GLY A 280 16.76 2.30 10.60
N CYS A 281 16.77 3.44 9.90
CA CYS A 281 17.68 4.54 10.21
C CYS A 281 17.31 5.38 11.45
N GLY A 282 16.14 5.14 12.08
CA GLY A 282 15.67 5.87 13.25
C GLY A 282 14.60 6.93 13.00
N LYS A 283 14.16 7.14 11.74
CA LYS A 283 13.19 8.19 11.37
C LYS A 283 11.81 7.99 12.02
N SER A 284 11.31 6.75 12.08
CA SER A 284 10.02 6.43 12.74
C SER A 284 10.12 6.60 14.25
N GLU A 285 11.26 6.27 14.85
CA GLU A 285 11.52 6.44 16.25
C GLU A 285 11.55 7.93 16.65
N VAL A 286 12.11 8.82 15.79
CA VAL A 286 12.01 10.28 15.98
C VAL A 286 10.54 10.70 16.11
N ALA A 287 9.67 10.26 15.21
CA ALA A 287 8.24 10.60 15.28
C ALA A 287 7.59 10.08 16.57
N LEU A 288 7.81 8.80 16.91
CA LEU A 288 7.27 8.17 18.12
C LEU A 288 7.75 8.87 19.39
N GLY A 289 9.00 9.30 19.44
CA GLY A 289 9.54 10.03 20.57
C GLY A 289 9.00 11.46 20.68
N LEU A 290 8.87 12.20 19.57
CA LEU A 290 8.25 13.52 19.53
C LEU A 290 6.74 13.48 19.84
N PHE A 291 6.11 12.34 19.66
CA PHE A 291 4.72 12.09 20.07
C PHE A 291 4.60 11.56 21.51
N GLY A 292 5.73 11.28 22.18
CA GLY A 292 5.75 10.72 23.54
C GLY A 292 5.34 9.25 23.63
N ALA A 293 5.32 8.52 22.51
CA ALA A 293 5.03 7.07 22.48
C ALA A 293 6.25 6.24 22.88
N ILE A 294 7.45 6.75 22.65
CA ILE A 294 8.72 6.21 23.12
C ILE A 294 9.42 7.31 23.94
N ARG A 295 10.04 6.93 25.05
CA ARG A 295 10.74 7.89 25.92
C ARG A 295 12.02 8.37 25.26
N GLY A 296 12.06 9.67 24.96
CA GLY A 296 13.24 10.39 24.49
C GLY A 296 13.81 11.32 25.58
N THR A 297 15.01 11.80 25.35
CA THR A 297 15.62 12.91 26.11
C THR A 297 15.92 14.07 25.19
N PHE A 298 15.88 15.28 25.69
CA PHE A 298 16.16 16.49 24.91
C PHE A 298 16.68 17.60 25.82
N LYS A 299 17.48 18.49 25.23
CA LYS A 299 17.91 19.68 25.91
C LYS A 299 16.84 20.77 25.90
N LYS A 300 16.15 20.92 24.76
CA LYS A 300 15.07 21.88 24.56
C LYS A 300 14.10 21.38 23.48
N ILE A 301 12.82 21.52 23.76
CA ILE A 301 11.76 21.50 22.75
C ILE A 301 10.90 22.74 22.93
N LYS A 302 10.66 23.49 21.83
CA LYS A 302 9.80 24.68 21.84
C LYS A 302 8.75 24.53 20.74
N LEU A 303 7.49 24.78 21.06
CA LEU A 303 6.38 24.81 20.10
C LEU A 303 5.71 26.17 20.18
N PHE A 304 5.85 26.97 19.13
CA PHE A 304 5.57 28.39 19.14
C PHE A 304 6.33 29.06 20.31
N ASP A 305 5.64 29.83 21.14
CA ASP A 305 6.25 30.52 22.30
C ASP A 305 6.32 29.67 23.59
N ARG A 306 5.91 28.40 23.52
CA ARG A 306 5.88 27.49 24.68
C ARG A 306 7.04 26.52 24.67
N GLU A 307 7.82 26.53 25.71
CA GLU A 307 8.81 25.49 25.98
C GLU A 307 8.14 24.26 26.57
N ILE A 308 8.51 23.09 26.02
CA ILE A 308 8.01 21.79 26.45
C ILE A 308 9.05 21.19 27.39
N SER A 309 8.69 21.08 28.66
CA SER A 309 9.59 20.54 29.70
C SER A 309 9.50 19.00 29.80
N LYS A 310 8.40 18.41 29.31
CA LYS A 310 8.15 16.99 29.46
C LYS A 310 7.27 16.46 28.31
N LEU A 311 7.64 15.30 27.78
CA LEU A 311 6.93 14.62 26.68
C LEU A 311 6.99 13.10 26.92
N ASP A 312 6.29 12.62 27.95
CA ASP A 312 6.38 11.23 28.41
C ASP A 312 5.21 10.36 27.95
N SER A 313 4.21 10.96 27.32
CA SER A 313 3.05 10.22 26.82
C SER A 313 2.42 10.87 25.59
N PRO A 314 1.73 10.09 24.72
CA PRO A 314 0.93 10.64 23.64
C PRO A 314 -0.15 11.64 24.09
N LEU A 315 -0.66 11.47 25.32
CA LEU A 315 -1.63 12.40 25.90
C LEU A 315 -1.02 13.79 26.15
N ASP A 316 0.24 13.85 26.58
CA ASP A 316 0.95 15.11 26.76
C ASP A 316 1.14 15.82 25.42
N ALA A 317 1.57 15.09 24.38
CA ALA A 317 1.69 15.62 23.02
C ALA A 317 0.37 16.19 22.50
N LEU A 318 -0.73 15.43 22.64
CA LEU A 318 -2.07 15.87 22.23
C LEU A 318 -2.53 17.15 22.95
N LYS A 319 -2.27 17.28 24.28
CA LYS A 319 -2.59 18.49 25.05
C LYS A 319 -1.79 19.71 24.60
N MET A 320 -0.59 19.51 24.08
CA MET A 320 0.26 20.57 23.54
C MET A 320 -0.11 20.95 22.10
N GLY A 321 -0.94 20.17 21.45
CA GLY A 321 -1.33 20.35 20.04
C GLY A 321 -0.39 19.64 19.05
N ILE A 322 0.36 18.65 19.50
CA ILE A 322 1.15 17.76 18.65
C ILE A 322 0.32 16.52 18.35
N VAL A 323 0.17 16.18 17.08
CA VAL A 323 -0.52 14.96 16.63
C VAL A 323 0.41 14.12 15.75
N MET A 324 0.15 12.81 15.71
CA MET A 324 0.91 11.90 14.86
C MET A 324 -0.04 10.99 14.07
N ILE A 325 0.09 11.01 12.75
CA ILE A 325 -0.55 10.07 11.84
C ILE A 325 0.43 8.91 11.65
N PRO A 326 0.15 7.71 12.22
CA PRO A 326 1.09 6.62 12.25
C PRO A 326 1.20 5.88 10.91
N GLU A 327 2.32 5.18 10.71
CA GLU A 327 2.60 4.34 9.55
C GLU A 327 1.57 3.21 9.39
N ASP A 328 1.28 2.48 10.48
CA ASP A 328 0.29 1.40 10.47
C ASP A 328 -1.06 1.91 11.00
N ARG A 329 -1.93 2.26 10.05
CA ARG A 329 -3.29 2.70 10.38
C ARG A 329 -4.15 1.63 11.05
N LYS A 330 -3.91 0.34 10.75
CA LYS A 330 -4.75 -0.76 11.24
C LYS A 330 -4.49 -1.11 12.70
N THR A 331 -3.24 -1.07 13.11
CA THR A 331 -2.83 -1.44 14.49
C THR A 331 -2.70 -0.23 15.41
N LEU A 332 -2.21 0.91 14.90
CA LEU A 332 -1.93 2.11 15.69
C LEU A 332 -2.93 3.25 15.45
N GLY A 333 -3.54 3.29 14.27
CA GLY A 333 -4.39 4.39 13.85
C GLY A 333 -5.88 4.20 14.17
N LEU A 334 -6.41 2.99 14.07
CA LEU A 334 -7.84 2.69 14.06
C LEU A 334 -8.21 1.52 14.95
N ILE A 335 -9.43 1.53 15.45
CA ILE A 335 -10.10 0.37 16.04
C ILE A 335 -11.10 -0.13 14.98
N LEU A 336 -10.69 -1.14 14.20
CA LEU A 336 -11.35 -1.54 12.95
C LEU A 336 -12.82 -1.94 13.10
N ASP A 337 -13.20 -2.55 14.23
CA ASP A 337 -14.58 -2.99 14.52
C ASP A 337 -15.49 -1.85 14.98
N LEU A 338 -14.94 -0.70 15.36
CA LEU A 338 -15.71 0.47 15.74
C LEU A 338 -16.12 1.30 14.53
N SER A 339 -17.23 2.06 14.70
CA SER A 339 -17.71 2.98 13.66
C SER A 339 -16.74 4.13 13.42
N ILE A 340 -16.91 4.81 12.26
CA ILE A 340 -16.16 6.01 11.91
C ILE A 340 -16.26 7.04 13.04
N ALA A 341 -17.49 7.35 13.50
CA ALA A 341 -17.70 8.32 14.56
C ALA A 341 -16.97 7.95 15.86
N LYS A 342 -17.00 6.69 16.27
CA LYS A 342 -16.28 6.23 17.47
C LYS A 342 -14.76 6.37 17.29
N ASN A 343 -14.21 6.05 16.12
CA ASN A 343 -12.80 6.21 15.84
C ASN A 343 -12.35 7.68 15.85
N VAL A 344 -13.13 8.58 15.27
CA VAL A 344 -12.81 10.03 15.25
C VAL A 344 -12.86 10.61 16.67
N ILE A 345 -13.81 10.18 17.48
CA ILE A 345 -14.05 10.76 18.81
C ILE A 345 -13.15 10.17 19.91
N VAL A 346 -12.59 8.97 19.76
CA VAL A 346 -11.81 8.31 20.82
C VAL A 346 -10.66 9.17 21.38
N ALA A 347 -10.01 9.97 20.53
CA ALA A 347 -8.97 10.94 20.94
C ALA A 347 -9.52 12.34 21.26
N ASN A 348 -10.83 12.57 21.16
CA ASN A 348 -11.49 13.87 21.16
C ASN A 348 -12.73 13.88 22.08
N THR A 349 -12.77 13.05 23.08
CA THR A 349 -13.93 12.93 23.99
C THR A 349 -14.25 14.23 24.71
N ASP A 350 -13.24 15.03 25.00
CA ASP A 350 -13.35 16.36 25.62
C ASP A 350 -14.17 17.36 24.76
N ILE A 351 -14.14 17.23 23.43
CA ILE A 351 -14.86 18.12 22.52
C ILE A 351 -16.37 17.84 22.51
N VAL A 352 -16.76 16.57 22.73
CA VAL A 352 -18.15 16.10 22.58
C VAL A 352 -18.78 15.62 23.89
N SER A 353 -18.06 15.73 25.00
CA SER A 353 -18.59 15.34 26.31
C SER A 353 -19.18 16.54 27.06
N THR A 354 -20.25 16.28 27.81
CA THR A 354 -20.82 17.21 28.79
C THR A 354 -21.02 16.43 30.08
N PHE A 355 -20.50 16.92 31.21
CA PHE A 355 -20.55 16.23 32.52
C PHE A 355 -20.08 14.78 32.50
N GLY A 356 -19.02 14.48 31.70
CA GLY A 356 -18.43 13.15 31.57
C GLY A 356 -19.22 12.18 30.70
N GLN A 357 -20.32 12.58 30.11
CA GLN A 357 -21.10 11.78 29.17
C GLN A 357 -20.90 12.26 27.72
N ILE A 358 -20.68 11.32 26.80
CA ILE A 358 -20.52 11.62 25.37
C ILE A 358 -21.89 11.97 24.77
N ASN A 359 -21.98 13.15 24.19
CA ASN A 359 -23.12 13.55 23.36
C ASN A 359 -22.96 12.95 21.94
N TRP A 360 -23.59 11.79 21.72
CA TRP A 360 -23.49 11.08 20.44
C TRP A 360 -24.09 11.82 19.27
N ARG A 361 -25.07 12.72 19.48
CA ARG A 361 -25.60 13.55 18.42
C ARG A 361 -24.52 14.50 17.92
N LYS A 362 -23.90 15.26 18.83
CA LYS A 362 -22.78 16.16 18.51
C LYS A 362 -21.59 15.40 17.92
N ALA A 363 -21.27 14.21 18.45
CA ALA A 363 -20.20 13.35 17.94
C ALA A 363 -20.42 12.97 16.46
N ASN A 364 -21.65 12.59 16.11
CA ASN A 364 -21.99 12.23 14.72
C ASN A 364 -21.97 13.48 13.81
N GLU A 365 -22.49 14.62 14.26
CA GLU A 365 -22.50 15.88 13.51
C GLU A 365 -21.06 16.31 13.16
N VAL A 366 -20.20 16.42 14.16
CA VAL A 366 -18.78 16.78 13.97
C VAL A 366 -18.05 15.78 13.08
N THR A 367 -18.32 14.48 13.25
CA THR A 367 -17.72 13.46 12.39
C THR A 367 -18.18 13.61 10.94
N GLN A 368 -19.46 13.92 10.72
CA GLN A 368 -20.00 14.13 9.37
C GLN A 368 -19.32 15.33 8.67
N GLU A 369 -19.06 16.43 9.40
CA GLU A 369 -18.32 17.58 8.86
C GLU A 369 -16.94 17.16 8.32
N PHE A 370 -16.22 16.29 9.05
CA PHE A 370 -14.93 15.77 8.59
C PHE A 370 -15.06 14.73 7.47
N VAL A 371 -16.12 13.92 7.45
CA VAL A 371 -16.42 13.02 6.33
C VAL A 371 -16.60 13.82 5.05
N ASP A 372 -17.31 14.93 5.11
CA ASP A 372 -17.56 15.81 3.96
C ASP A 372 -16.29 16.59 3.57
N LYS A 373 -15.58 17.21 4.56
CA LYS A 373 -14.34 17.98 4.34
C LYS A 373 -13.25 17.12 3.68
N LEU A 374 -13.11 15.84 4.10
CA LEU A 374 -12.10 14.92 3.60
C LEU A 374 -12.61 14.03 2.46
N SER A 375 -13.87 14.22 2.03
CA SER A 375 -14.50 13.40 1.01
C SER A 375 -14.34 11.89 1.29
N ILE A 376 -14.67 11.45 2.53
CA ILE A 376 -14.63 10.05 2.92
C ILE A 376 -15.82 9.32 2.30
N LYS A 377 -15.57 8.36 1.42
CA LYS A 377 -16.61 7.57 0.77
C LYS A 377 -17.21 6.56 1.76
N THR A 378 -18.34 6.89 2.34
CA THR A 378 -19.08 6.05 3.29
C THR A 378 -20.58 6.33 3.20
N PRO A 379 -21.45 5.32 3.40
CA PRO A 379 -22.90 5.55 3.47
C PRO A 379 -23.33 6.22 4.79
N SER A 380 -22.55 6.14 5.86
CA SER A 380 -22.86 6.73 7.16
C SER A 380 -21.65 6.70 8.10
N VAL A 381 -21.58 7.68 9.03
CA VAL A 381 -20.57 7.71 10.11
C VAL A 381 -20.70 6.56 11.12
N LYS A 382 -21.80 5.80 11.06
CA LYS A 382 -22.06 4.63 11.93
C LYS A 382 -21.47 3.33 11.40
N VAL A 383 -20.96 3.31 10.16
CA VAL A 383 -20.36 2.10 9.55
C VAL A 383 -19.03 1.76 10.23
N PRO A 384 -18.75 0.48 10.53
CA PRO A 384 -17.43 0.05 11.00
C PRO A 384 -16.32 0.39 10.00
N VAL A 385 -15.18 0.87 10.52
CA VAL A 385 -14.07 1.33 9.67
C VAL A 385 -13.46 0.20 8.83
N LYS A 386 -13.53 -1.04 9.29
CA LYS A 386 -13.07 -2.20 8.51
C LYS A 386 -13.72 -2.35 7.13
N ASN A 387 -14.92 -1.79 6.95
CA ASN A 387 -15.68 -1.85 5.70
C ASN A 387 -15.25 -0.78 4.67
N LEU A 388 -14.32 0.11 5.04
CA LEU A 388 -13.80 1.15 4.17
C LEU A 388 -12.57 0.68 3.39
N SER A 389 -12.35 1.27 2.21
CA SER A 389 -11.07 1.13 1.49
C SER A 389 -9.90 1.72 2.29
N GLY A 390 -8.68 1.29 1.97
CA GLY A 390 -7.47 1.76 2.65
C GLY A 390 -7.32 3.29 2.66
N GLY A 391 -7.57 3.95 1.53
CA GLY A 391 -7.54 5.41 1.45
C GLY A 391 -8.60 6.09 2.34
N ASN A 392 -9.83 5.56 2.40
CA ASN A 392 -10.87 6.09 3.29
C ASN A 392 -10.55 5.81 4.78
N GLN A 393 -9.95 4.66 5.11
CA GLN A 393 -9.43 4.38 6.46
C GLN A 393 -8.37 5.42 6.87
N GLN A 394 -7.43 5.73 5.98
CA GLN A 394 -6.40 6.75 6.23
C GLN A 394 -7.01 8.11 6.51
N LYS A 395 -8.02 8.51 5.74
CA LYS A 395 -8.77 9.76 5.97
C LYS A 395 -9.48 9.78 7.33
N VAL A 396 -9.98 8.65 7.83
CA VAL A 396 -10.56 8.55 9.19
C VAL A 396 -9.48 8.78 10.25
N VAL A 397 -8.27 8.22 10.08
CA VAL A 397 -7.13 8.51 10.99
C VAL A 397 -6.83 10.00 11.00
N VAL A 398 -6.76 10.61 9.84
CA VAL A 398 -6.50 12.04 9.71
C VAL A 398 -7.61 12.85 10.37
N ALA A 399 -8.89 12.55 10.12
CA ALA A 399 -10.05 13.20 10.75
C ALA A 399 -9.95 13.18 12.28
N LYS A 400 -9.58 12.02 12.86
CA LYS A 400 -9.38 11.85 14.31
C LYS A 400 -8.43 12.88 14.89
N TYR A 401 -7.31 13.13 14.23
CA TYR A 401 -6.27 14.02 14.74
C TYR A 401 -6.51 15.49 14.36
N LEU A 402 -7.10 15.77 13.20
CA LEU A 402 -7.40 17.14 12.77
C LEU A 402 -8.51 17.79 13.59
N LEU A 403 -9.42 17.01 14.17
CA LEU A 403 -10.45 17.53 15.08
C LEU A 403 -9.84 18.27 16.29
N LYS A 404 -8.60 17.95 16.70
CA LYS A 404 -7.83 18.66 17.73
C LYS A 404 -7.30 20.01 17.29
N ARG A 405 -7.39 20.39 16.01
CA ARG A 405 -6.77 21.59 15.44
C ARG A 405 -5.28 21.67 15.83
N PRO A 406 -4.46 20.74 15.34
CA PRO A 406 -3.07 20.60 15.78
C PRO A 406 -2.24 21.82 15.42
N LYS A 407 -1.24 22.11 16.26
CA LYS A 407 -0.18 23.09 16.00
C LYS A 407 0.98 22.48 15.24
N LEU A 408 1.24 21.20 15.49
CA LEU A 408 2.24 20.38 14.79
C LEU A 408 1.62 19.04 14.44
N ALA A 409 1.70 18.65 13.17
CA ALA A 409 1.25 17.37 12.67
C ALA A 409 2.42 16.56 12.10
N ILE A 410 2.66 15.37 12.65
CA ILE A 410 3.70 14.45 12.23
C ILE A 410 3.05 13.36 11.38
N PHE A 411 3.41 13.28 10.11
CA PHE A 411 2.94 12.25 9.18
C PHE A 411 4.03 11.21 8.98
N VAL A 412 3.77 9.96 9.39
CA VAL A 412 4.71 8.85 9.24
C VAL A 412 4.19 7.91 8.17
N GLU A 413 4.89 7.85 7.02
CA GLU A 413 4.53 7.01 5.86
C GLU A 413 3.01 7.11 5.51
N PRO A 414 2.44 8.35 5.40
CA PRO A 414 0.98 8.52 5.39
C PRO A 414 0.30 7.94 4.16
N THR A 415 1.05 7.60 3.15
CA THR A 415 0.59 7.10 1.84
C THR A 415 0.86 5.63 1.63
N ARG A 416 1.44 4.95 2.62
CA ARG A 416 1.76 3.53 2.53
C ARG A 416 0.50 2.67 2.43
N GLY A 417 0.43 1.85 1.38
CA GLY A 417 -0.67 0.90 1.17
C GLY A 417 -2.01 1.56 0.82
N ILE A 418 -1.99 2.74 0.22
CA ILE A 418 -3.15 3.38 -0.41
C ILE A 418 -2.91 3.57 -1.90
N ASP A 419 -3.99 3.74 -2.65
CA ASP A 419 -3.92 3.98 -4.09
C ASP A 419 -3.44 5.41 -4.42
N VAL A 420 -3.05 5.61 -5.68
CA VAL A 420 -2.42 6.86 -6.12
C VAL A 420 -3.36 8.04 -6.00
N GLY A 421 -4.67 7.87 -6.27
CA GLY A 421 -5.66 8.93 -6.09
C GLY A 421 -5.79 9.35 -4.64
N ALA A 422 -5.81 8.39 -3.71
CA ALA A 422 -5.83 8.68 -2.28
C ALA A 422 -4.55 9.38 -1.80
N LYS A 423 -3.37 9.05 -2.38
CA LYS A 423 -2.11 9.77 -2.11
C LYS A 423 -2.24 11.27 -2.40
N VAL A 424 -2.75 11.62 -3.58
CA VAL A 424 -2.94 13.02 -3.99
C VAL A 424 -3.86 13.77 -3.02
N GLU A 425 -4.92 13.13 -2.52
CA GLU A 425 -5.82 13.74 -1.54
C GLU A 425 -5.13 14.00 -0.20
N ILE A 426 -4.26 13.09 0.25
CA ILE A 426 -3.44 13.31 1.46
C ILE A 426 -2.45 14.47 1.26
N TYR A 427 -1.81 14.58 0.09
CA TYR A 427 -0.89 15.70 -0.18
C TYR A 427 -1.61 17.05 -0.21
N LYS A 428 -2.81 17.12 -0.82
CA LYS A 428 -3.64 18.32 -0.78
C LYS A 428 -3.99 18.73 0.65
N LEU A 429 -4.34 17.74 1.47
CA LEU A 429 -4.64 17.98 2.87
C LEU A 429 -3.43 18.51 3.64
N ILE A 430 -2.23 17.93 3.45
CA ILE A 430 -0.98 18.41 4.06
C ILE A 430 -0.73 19.87 3.67
N ASN A 431 -0.87 20.21 2.37
CA ASN A 431 -0.74 21.60 1.91
C ASN A 431 -1.75 22.54 2.58
N THR A 432 -3.00 22.13 2.72
CA THR A 432 -4.03 22.94 3.40
C THR A 432 -3.64 23.20 4.85
N LEU A 433 -3.17 22.19 5.57
CA LEU A 433 -2.74 22.34 6.97
C LEU A 433 -1.58 23.33 7.12
N VAL A 434 -0.60 23.23 6.24
CA VAL A 434 0.56 24.14 6.25
C VAL A 434 0.13 25.58 5.93
N GLN A 435 -0.78 25.77 4.97
CA GLN A 435 -1.37 27.08 4.66
C GLN A 435 -2.18 27.67 5.83
N GLU A 436 -2.87 26.80 6.61
CA GLU A 436 -3.57 27.19 7.84
C GLU A 436 -2.62 27.50 9.01
N GLY A 437 -1.29 27.35 8.82
CA GLY A 437 -0.24 27.65 9.82
C GLY A 437 0.11 26.50 10.75
N THR A 438 -0.36 25.28 10.47
CA THR A 438 0.07 24.07 11.17
C THR A 438 1.49 23.72 10.74
N GLY A 439 2.40 23.43 11.69
CA GLY A 439 3.71 22.84 11.37
C GLY A 439 3.55 21.42 10.89
N VAL A 440 4.27 21.05 9.85
CA VAL A 440 4.22 19.68 9.33
C VAL A 440 5.61 19.05 9.30
N ILE A 441 5.74 17.89 9.95
CA ILE A 441 6.87 16.97 9.79
C ILE A 441 6.36 15.80 8.93
N PHE A 442 7.00 15.62 7.78
CA PHE A 442 6.64 14.59 6.81
C PHE A 442 7.74 13.54 6.72
N ILE A 443 7.44 12.32 7.14
CA ILE A 443 8.37 11.19 7.15
C ILE A 443 7.94 10.19 6.08
N SER A 444 8.80 9.99 5.07
CA SER A 444 8.54 9.02 4.01
C SER A 444 9.83 8.33 3.56
N SER A 445 9.70 7.06 3.20
CA SER A 445 10.73 6.28 2.51
C SER A 445 10.59 6.36 0.99
N GLU A 446 9.46 6.88 0.49
CA GLU A 446 9.26 7.11 -0.94
C GLU A 446 9.95 8.42 -1.35
N LEU A 447 11.14 8.34 -1.94
CA LEU A 447 11.93 9.49 -2.36
C LEU A 447 11.17 10.49 -3.25
N PRO A 448 10.33 10.05 -4.22
CA PRO A 448 9.54 10.98 -5.02
C PRO A 448 8.59 11.88 -4.19
N GLU A 449 8.03 11.38 -3.08
CA GLU A 449 7.21 12.17 -2.19
C GLU A 449 8.03 13.26 -1.50
N VAL A 450 9.17 12.86 -0.94
CA VAL A 450 10.08 13.77 -0.21
C VAL A 450 10.58 14.88 -1.14
N VAL A 451 11.05 14.51 -2.34
CA VAL A 451 11.59 15.46 -3.32
C VAL A 451 10.53 16.47 -3.79
N ASN A 452 9.28 16.04 -3.98
CA ASN A 452 8.26 16.92 -4.54
C ASN A 452 7.49 17.73 -3.50
N LEU A 453 7.35 17.24 -2.26
CA LEU A 453 6.52 17.87 -1.23
C LEU A 453 7.33 18.71 -0.24
N CYS A 454 8.51 18.25 0.20
CA CYS A 454 9.25 18.89 1.28
C CYS A 454 9.94 20.18 0.86
N ASP A 455 10.09 21.12 1.80
CA ASP A 455 10.81 22.38 1.64
C ASP A 455 12.25 22.24 2.11
N ARG A 456 12.46 21.52 3.22
CA ARG A 456 13.77 21.08 3.72
C ARG A 456 13.69 19.63 4.14
N VAL A 457 14.82 18.93 4.11
CA VAL A 457 14.88 17.49 4.43
C VAL A 457 16.05 17.19 5.35
N ALA A 458 15.76 16.69 6.54
CA ALA A 458 16.75 16.02 7.38
C ALA A 458 16.92 14.57 6.92
N VAL A 459 18.15 14.20 6.58
CA VAL A 459 18.48 12.82 6.17
C VAL A 459 19.07 12.07 7.35
N MET A 460 18.51 10.89 7.64
CA MET A 460 18.90 10.02 8.73
C MET A 460 19.72 8.82 8.27
N HIS A 461 20.81 8.53 8.98
CA HIS A 461 21.61 7.32 8.83
C HIS A 461 21.99 6.76 10.20
N ARG A 462 21.65 5.50 10.48
CA ARG A 462 21.99 4.78 11.72
C ARG A 462 21.77 5.61 13.00
N GLY A 463 20.61 6.23 13.11
CA GLY A 463 20.20 7.02 14.26
C GLY A 463 20.75 8.45 14.29
N SER A 464 21.56 8.87 13.34
CA SER A 464 22.14 10.21 13.28
C SER A 464 21.58 10.99 12.09
N MET A 465 21.47 12.31 12.22
CA MET A 465 21.17 13.22 11.12
C MET A 465 22.49 13.52 10.38
N THR A 466 22.60 13.05 9.13
CA THR A 466 23.81 13.17 8.30
C THR A 466 23.81 14.40 7.41
N ALA A 467 22.63 14.89 7.04
CA ALA A 467 22.47 16.11 6.24
C ALA A 467 21.16 16.82 6.57
N LEU A 468 21.15 18.14 6.37
CA LEU A 468 19.95 18.96 6.28
C LEU A 468 20.00 19.64 4.90
N LEU A 469 19.11 19.23 4.01
CA LEU A 469 19.06 19.70 2.63
C LEU A 469 18.02 20.81 2.50
N GLU A 470 18.42 21.96 1.93
CA GLU A 470 17.52 23.03 1.53
C GLU A 470 16.81 22.69 0.21
N ARG A 471 15.77 23.42 -0.17
CA ARG A 471 14.87 23.10 -1.30
C ARG A 471 15.59 22.82 -2.62
N ASP A 472 16.60 23.59 -2.97
CA ASP A 472 17.39 23.48 -4.19
C ASP A 472 18.38 22.32 -4.18
N GLU A 473 18.72 21.80 -2.99
CA GLU A 473 19.59 20.66 -2.80
C GLU A 473 18.83 19.31 -2.79
N ILE A 474 17.48 19.36 -2.65
CA ILE A 474 16.66 18.16 -2.52
C ILE A 474 16.59 17.43 -3.88
N SER A 475 17.30 16.31 -3.95
CA SER A 475 17.25 15.37 -5.06
C SER A 475 17.33 13.93 -4.53
N GLN A 476 16.86 12.97 -5.32
CA GLN A 476 16.97 11.55 -4.94
C GLN A 476 18.42 11.17 -4.69
N GLU A 477 19.34 11.68 -5.51
CA GLU A 477 20.77 11.40 -5.40
C GLU A 477 21.38 11.94 -4.10
N ASN A 478 21.11 13.21 -3.76
CA ASN A 478 21.64 13.83 -2.54
C ASN A 478 21.08 13.18 -1.28
N ILE A 479 19.77 12.86 -1.26
CA ILE A 479 19.15 12.12 -0.15
C ILE A 479 19.81 10.75 -0.01
N MET A 480 19.99 10.00 -1.11
CA MET A 480 20.60 8.68 -1.04
C MET A 480 22.07 8.72 -0.62
N LYS A 481 22.88 9.66 -1.11
CA LYS A 481 24.27 9.85 -0.65
C LYS A 481 24.32 10.03 0.87
N ALA A 482 23.53 10.96 1.39
CA ALA A 482 23.49 11.20 2.84
C ALA A 482 22.92 10.02 3.64
N ALA A 483 21.94 9.27 3.08
CA ALA A 483 21.32 8.12 3.73
C ALA A 483 22.24 6.89 3.81
N VAL A 484 23.28 6.78 2.98
CA VAL A 484 24.30 5.71 3.03
C VAL A 484 25.52 6.14 3.87
N GLY A 485 25.61 7.42 4.24
CA GLY A 485 26.71 7.93 5.06
C GLY A 485 27.97 8.26 4.24
N CYS A 486 27.80 8.64 2.96
CA CYS A 486 28.87 9.10 2.07
C CYS A 486 28.90 10.63 2.00
#